data_47bc5896ace7f81cd6be199fa74164e2
#
_entry.id   47bc5896ace7f81cd6be199fa74164e2
#
_cell.length_a   1.000
_cell.length_b   1.000
_cell.length_c   1.000
_cell.angle_alpha   90.00
_cell.angle_beta   90.00
_cell.angle_gamma   90.00
#
_symmetry.space_group_name_H-M   'P 1'
#
loop_
_entity.id
_entity.type
_entity.pdbx_description
1 polymer ?
#
loop_
_entity_poly.entity_id
_entity_poly.type
_entity_poly.pdbx_seq_one_letter_code
_entity_poly.pdbx_strand_id
1 'polypeptide(L)'
;MAVIFIDGREGTTGLRIFERLAGRGDITILQLPEELRKDPDARRDCLHACDIAILCLPDAASRESVALAEGSRARILDTSTAHRTLDGWAYGFPELSAARRAAVINGDHVAVPGCHASGFISIAAPLVASGLLSADTPLSCHSLTGYSGGGRKMIAQYESEDRGIALDSPRPYGLTQQHKHLKEMTAIPGLTQAPIFAPIVADYYCGMAVTVPLFGCQIRAEHPLEAVRAALAAHYAGSPVIHVASAEEVDALGGFIASNALAGKDSMTLLVTGNDERLQVVSLFDNLGKGSSGAALQCLNLMLGCDETLGLNL
;
A
#
# COMPACT_ATOMS: atom_id res chain seq x y z
N MET A 1 -7.10 -4.34 -26.91
CA MET A 1 -7.75 -4.77 -25.66
C MET A 1 -6.77 -5.67 -24.96
N ALA A 2 -6.30 -5.28 -23.76
CA ALA A 2 -5.29 -6.04 -23.04
C ALA A 2 -5.93 -7.25 -22.33
N VAL A 3 -5.23 -8.38 -22.31
CA VAL A 3 -5.67 -9.60 -21.65
C VAL A 3 -5.05 -9.67 -20.26
N ILE A 4 -5.88 -9.69 -19.22
CA ILE A 4 -5.47 -9.70 -17.81
C ILE A 4 -5.81 -11.06 -17.19
N PHE A 5 -4.86 -11.66 -16.50
CA PHE A 5 -5.08 -12.85 -15.68
C PHE A 5 -4.95 -12.51 -14.21
N ILE A 6 -5.94 -12.88 -13.36
CA ILE A 6 -5.90 -12.67 -11.91
C ILE A 6 -5.69 -14.03 -11.25
N ASP A 7 -4.45 -14.32 -10.84
CA ASP A 7 -4.12 -15.52 -10.09
C ASP A 7 -4.40 -15.29 -8.60
N GLY A 8 -5.27 -16.11 -8.00
CA GLY A 8 -5.73 -15.94 -6.63
C GLY A 8 -6.96 -15.02 -6.47
N ARG A 9 -7.83 -14.97 -7.48
CA ARG A 9 -9.06 -14.17 -7.49
C ARG A 9 -9.94 -14.33 -6.24
N GLU A 10 -9.94 -15.50 -5.63
CA GLU A 10 -10.78 -15.83 -4.47
C GLU A 10 -10.32 -15.19 -3.14
N GLY A 11 -9.14 -14.56 -3.09
CA GLY A 11 -8.68 -13.78 -1.93
C GLY A 11 -9.39 -12.43 -1.82
N THR A 12 -9.33 -11.78 -0.65
CA THR A 12 -9.96 -10.46 -0.41
C THR A 12 -9.49 -9.40 -1.42
N THR A 13 -8.20 -9.34 -1.69
CA THR A 13 -7.61 -8.39 -2.66
C THR A 13 -7.98 -8.78 -4.09
N GLY A 14 -7.87 -10.07 -4.44
CA GLY A 14 -8.15 -10.56 -5.79
C GLY A 14 -9.61 -10.37 -6.19
N LEU A 15 -10.55 -10.65 -5.28
CA LEU A 15 -11.98 -10.44 -5.51
C LEU A 15 -12.28 -8.95 -5.77
N ARG A 16 -11.75 -8.05 -4.96
CA ARG A 16 -11.93 -6.61 -5.16
C ARG A 16 -11.33 -6.10 -6.47
N ILE A 17 -10.15 -6.57 -6.85
CA ILE A 17 -9.56 -6.22 -8.15
C ILE A 17 -10.45 -6.74 -9.28
N PHE A 18 -10.90 -7.98 -9.19
CA PHE A 18 -11.80 -8.56 -10.20
C PHE A 18 -13.09 -7.75 -10.36
N GLU A 19 -13.77 -7.41 -9.26
CA GLU A 19 -15.01 -6.63 -9.28
C GLU A 19 -14.81 -5.26 -9.95
N ARG A 20 -13.68 -4.58 -9.66
CA ARG A 20 -13.35 -3.28 -10.25
C ARG A 20 -13.02 -3.36 -11.74
N LEU A 21 -12.43 -4.46 -12.18
CA LEU A 21 -12.06 -4.66 -13.57
C LEU A 21 -13.21 -5.21 -14.43
N ALA A 22 -14.21 -5.86 -13.84
CA ALA A 22 -15.30 -6.54 -14.55
C ALA A 22 -16.14 -5.62 -15.48
N GLY A 23 -16.17 -4.31 -15.19
CA GLY A 23 -16.90 -3.32 -15.99
C GLY A 23 -16.06 -2.57 -17.03
N ARG A 24 -14.76 -2.89 -17.16
CA ARG A 24 -13.84 -2.16 -18.06
C ARG A 24 -13.88 -2.71 -19.47
N GLY A 25 -14.21 -1.83 -20.44
CA GLY A 25 -14.27 -2.19 -21.86
C GLY A 25 -12.91 -2.21 -22.59
N ASP A 26 -11.83 -1.79 -21.94
CA ASP A 26 -10.47 -1.74 -22.51
C ASP A 26 -9.64 -3.00 -22.22
N ILE A 27 -10.14 -3.90 -21.38
CA ILE A 27 -9.48 -5.14 -20.98
C ILE A 27 -10.36 -6.37 -21.17
N THR A 28 -9.75 -7.54 -21.27
CA THR A 28 -10.40 -8.85 -21.22
C THR A 28 -9.82 -9.62 -20.03
N ILE A 29 -10.66 -10.08 -19.11
CA ILE A 29 -10.22 -10.89 -17.97
C ILE A 29 -10.23 -12.37 -18.36
N LEU A 30 -9.05 -12.98 -18.35
CA LEU A 30 -8.89 -14.42 -18.52
C LEU A 30 -9.28 -15.11 -17.22
N GLN A 31 -10.22 -16.05 -17.31
CA GLN A 31 -10.73 -16.77 -16.15
C GLN A 31 -10.30 -18.22 -16.19
N LEU A 32 -9.80 -18.71 -15.06
CA LEU A 32 -9.49 -20.11 -14.83
C LEU A 32 -10.66 -20.76 -14.06
N PRO A 33 -11.21 -21.92 -14.49
CA PRO A 33 -12.20 -22.67 -13.74
C PRO A 33 -11.72 -22.96 -12.31
N GLU A 34 -12.64 -22.98 -11.34
CA GLU A 34 -12.27 -23.10 -9.92
C GLU A 34 -11.54 -24.42 -9.62
N GLU A 35 -11.94 -25.50 -10.26
CA GLU A 35 -11.32 -26.82 -10.16
C GLU A 35 -9.86 -26.87 -10.63
N LEU A 36 -9.49 -25.98 -11.57
CA LEU A 36 -8.14 -25.87 -12.15
C LEU A 36 -7.25 -24.81 -11.47
N ARG A 37 -7.79 -24.04 -10.54
CA ARG A 37 -7.08 -22.90 -9.90
C ARG A 37 -5.76 -23.26 -9.21
N LYS A 38 -5.55 -24.52 -8.88
CA LYS A 38 -4.32 -25.06 -8.27
C LYS A 38 -3.51 -25.91 -9.24
N ASP A 39 -4.02 -26.13 -10.45
CA ASP A 39 -3.33 -26.90 -11.49
C ASP A 39 -2.20 -26.06 -12.09
N PRO A 40 -0.92 -26.51 -11.97
CA PRO A 40 0.23 -25.71 -12.46
C PRO A 40 0.22 -25.51 -13.97
N ASP A 41 -0.24 -26.49 -14.75
CA ASP A 41 -0.23 -26.41 -16.20
C ASP A 41 -1.32 -25.46 -16.69
N ALA A 42 -2.53 -25.53 -16.13
CA ALA A 42 -3.62 -24.60 -16.44
C ALA A 42 -3.25 -23.15 -16.04
N ARG A 43 -2.57 -22.95 -14.91
CA ARG A 43 -2.07 -21.64 -14.49
C ARG A 43 -1.00 -21.12 -15.45
N ARG A 44 -0.05 -21.98 -15.85
CA ARG A 44 0.97 -21.65 -16.85
C ARG A 44 0.34 -21.20 -18.16
N ASP A 45 -0.65 -21.93 -18.66
CA ASP A 45 -1.33 -21.61 -19.92
C ASP A 45 -1.97 -20.21 -19.85
N CYS A 46 -2.64 -19.87 -18.72
CA CYS A 46 -3.19 -18.53 -18.49
C CYS A 46 -2.10 -17.45 -18.41
N LEU A 47 -0.99 -17.71 -17.70
CA LEU A 47 0.15 -16.81 -17.58
C LEU A 47 0.82 -16.54 -18.94
N HIS A 48 0.90 -17.54 -19.81
CA HIS A 48 1.46 -17.39 -21.13
C HIS A 48 0.50 -16.77 -22.16
N ALA A 49 -0.80 -16.79 -21.88
CA ALA A 49 -1.83 -16.22 -22.75
C ALA A 49 -2.20 -14.76 -22.42
N CYS A 50 -1.82 -14.24 -21.25
CA CYS A 50 -2.16 -12.88 -20.83
C CYS A 50 -1.08 -11.86 -21.21
N ASP A 51 -1.46 -10.57 -21.19
CA ASP A 51 -0.52 -9.45 -21.32
C ASP A 51 -0.01 -8.99 -19.95
N ILE A 52 -0.88 -9.03 -18.92
CA ILE A 52 -0.52 -8.74 -17.53
C ILE A 52 -1.14 -9.79 -16.60
N ALA A 53 -0.33 -10.37 -15.74
CA ALA A 53 -0.77 -11.24 -14.66
C ALA A 53 -0.77 -10.48 -13.32
N ILE A 54 -1.92 -10.47 -12.62
CA ILE A 54 -2.05 -9.91 -11.27
C ILE A 54 -2.03 -11.07 -10.28
N LEU A 55 -0.99 -11.12 -9.43
CA LEU A 55 -0.83 -12.17 -8.44
C LEU A 55 -1.40 -11.72 -7.09
N CYS A 56 -2.49 -12.37 -6.66
CA CYS A 56 -3.16 -12.14 -5.37
C CYS A 56 -3.01 -13.36 -4.46
N LEU A 57 -1.79 -13.82 -4.29
CA LEU A 57 -1.41 -15.10 -3.71
C LEU A 57 -0.57 -14.93 -2.44
N PRO A 58 -0.49 -15.96 -1.57
CA PRO A 58 0.56 -16.04 -0.56
C PRO A 58 1.95 -16.09 -1.20
N ASP A 59 2.97 -15.63 -0.46
CA ASP A 59 4.34 -15.44 -0.97
C ASP A 59 4.92 -16.65 -1.71
N ALA A 60 4.73 -17.87 -1.18
CA ALA A 60 5.23 -19.08 -1.83
C ALA A 60 4.55 -19.35 -3.19
N ALA A 61 3.23 -19.21 -3.24
CA ALA A 61 2.45 -19.39 -4.47
C ALA A 61 2.69 -18.27 -5.50
N SER A 62 2.99 -17.05 -5.02
CA SER A 62 3.38 -15.95 -5.90
C SER A 62 4.73 -16.24 -6.58
N ARG A 63 5.73 -16.74 -5.83
CA ARG A 63 7.02 -17.15 -6.43
C ARG A 63 6.85 -18.29 -7.44
N GLU A 64 5.96 -19.25 -7.16
CA GLU A 64 5.62 -20.31 -8.09
C GLU A 64 5.00 -19.76 -9.38
N SER A 65 4.03 -18.81 -9.28
CA SER A 65 3.43 -18.18 -10.47
C SER A 65 4.47 -17.43 -11.31
N VAL A 66 5.40 -16.72 -10.66
CA VAL A 66 6.50 -16.04 -11.37
C VAL A 66 7.35 -17.07 -12.14
N ALA A 67 7.69 -18.21 -11.52
CA ALA A 67 8.42 -19.28 -12.21
C ALA A 67 7.61 -19.92 -13.34
N LEU A 68 6.30 -20.10 -13.17
CA LEU A 68 5.42 -20.61 -14.24
C LEU A 68 5.30 -19.63 -15.41
N ALA A 69 5.43 -18.34 -15.18
CA ALA A 69 5.39 -17.30 -16.20
C ALA A 69 6.72 -17.16 -16.98
N GLU A 70 7.77 -17.88 -16.59
CA GLU A 70 9.08 -17.78 -17.23
C GLU A 70 8.99 -18.15 -18.72
N GLY A 71 9.58 -17.31 -19.59
CA GLY A 71 9.48 -17.46 -21.04
C GLY A 71 8.20 -16.92 -21.67
N SER A 72 7.24 -16.44 -20.88
CA SER A 72 6.06 -15.72 -21.40
C SER A 72 6.38 -14.25 -21.71
N ARG A 73 5.43 -13.56 -22.36
CA ARG A 73 5.47 -12.11 -22.55
C ARG A 73 4.72 -11.33 -21.46
N ALA A 74 4.11 -12.04 -20.52
CA ALA A 74 3.27 -11.43 -19.51
C ALA A 74 4.09 -10.55 -18.56
N ARG A 75 3.65 -9.33 -18.37
CA ARG A 75 4.11 -8.46 -17.28
C ARG A 75 3.43 -8.88 -15.99
N ILE A 76 4.12 -8.77 -14.86
CA ILE A 76 3.59 -9.25 -13.58
C ILE A 76 3.35 -8.09 -12.61
N LEU A 77 2.15 -8.06 -12.02
CA LEU A 77 1.77 -7.17 -10.92
C LEU A 77 1.52 -8.03 -9.68
N ASP A 78 2.45 -8.06 -8.73
CA ASP A 78 2.36 -8.90 -7.53
C ASP A 78 1.90 -8.13 -6.30
N THR A 79 0.85 -8.58 -5.63
CA THR A 79 0.36 -7.97 -4.39
C THR A 79 0.91 -8.62 -3.12
N SER A 80 1.66 -9.72 -3.25
CA SER A 80 2.30 -10.41 -2.12
C SER A 80 3.49 -9.62 -1.54
N THR A 81 4.07 -10.12 -0.45
CA THR A 81 5.30 -9.54 0.11
C THR A 81 6.57 -10.14 -0.52
N ALA A 82 6.43 -11.13 -1.42
CA ALA A 82 7.52 -11.93 -1.92
C ALA A 82 8.60 -11.13 -2.65
N HIS A 83 8.21 -10.06 -3.37
CA HIS A 83 9.06 -9.43 -4.36
C HIS A 83 9.31 -7.93 -4.13
N ARG A 84 8.72 -7.32 -3.08
CA ARG A 84 8.72 -5.85 -2.85
C ARG A 84 10.09 -5.20 -2.73
N THR A 85 11.11 -5.97 -2.34
CA THR A 85 12.47 -5.47 -2.12
C THR A 85 13.51 -6.26 -2.92
N LEU A 86 13.08 -7.00 -3.93
CA LEU A 86 13.98 -7.75 -4.80
C LEU A 86 14.44 -6.89 -5.98
N ASP A 87 15.69 -7.08 -6.38
CA ASP A 87 16.23 -6.49 -7.61
C ASP A 87 15.44 -6.96 -8.83
N GLY A 88 15.28 -6.08 -9.81
CA GLY A 88 14.48 -6.36 -11.01
C GLY A 88 12.97 -6.17 -10.83
N TRP A 89 12.49 -5.82 -9.61
CA TRP A 89 11.10 -5.50 -9.33
C TRP A 89 10.89 -4.01 -9.10
N ALA A 90 9.99 -3.40 -9.86
CA ALA A 90 9.55 -2.04 -9.58
C ALA A 90 8.66 -2.01 -8.33
N TYR A 91 8.95 -1.12 -7.39
CA TYR A 91 8.08 -0.91 -6.23
C TYR A 91 6.88 -0.05 -6.63
N GLY A 92 5.68 -0.59 -6.51
CA GLY A 92 4.40 -0.04 -7.01
C GLY A 92 3.87 1.17 -6.23
N PHE A 93 4.73 2.15 -5.96
CA PHE A 93 4.39 3.43 -5.36
C PHE A 93 4.93 4.56 -6.26
N PRO A 94 4.23 4.88 -7.36
CA PRO A 94 4.74 5.77 -8.40
C PRO A 94 4.96 7.21 -7.94
N GLU A 95 4.30 7.65 -6.86
CA GLU A 95 4.42 9.01 -6.32
C GLU A 95 5.74 9.28 -5.59
N LEU A 96 6.52 8.26 -5.27
CA LEU A 96 7.78 8.42 -4.54
C LEU A 96 8.88 9.10 -5.36
N SER A 97 8.87 8.94 -6.70
CA SER A 97 9.76 9.68 -7.59
C SER A 97 9.42 9.45 -9.06
N ALA A 98 9.87 10.34 -9.94
CA ALA A 98 9.75 10.17 -11.39
C ALA A 98 10.40 8.86 -11.88
N ALA A 99 11.52 8.45 -11.29
CA ALA A 99 12.20 7.20 -11.62
C ALA A 99 11.36 5.96 -11.23
N ARG A 100 10.73 5.98 -10.05
CA ARG A 100 9.84 4.89 -9.63
C ARG A 100 8.58 4.83 -10.48
N ARG A 101 8.02 5.98 -10.85
CA ARG A 101 6.90 6.05 -11.78
C ARG A 101 7.26 5.43 -13.14
N ALA A 102 8.40 5.81 -13.70
CA ALA A 102 8.91 5.24 -14.94
C ALA A 102 9.15 3.72 -14.83
N ALA A 103 9.66 3.24 -13.69
CA ALA A 103 9.85 1.82 -13.44
C ALA A 103 8.52 1.05 -13.39
N VAL A 104 7.44 1.61 -12.83
CA VAL A 104 6.11 1.00 -12.87
C VAL A 104 5.56 0.96 -14.29
N ILE A 105 5.71 2.05 -15.05
CA ILE A 105 5.21 2.13 -16.44
C ILE A 105 5.90 1.12 -17.34
N ASN A 106 7.23 0.98 -17.24
CA ASN A 106 8.04 0.22 -18.19
C ASN A 106 8.52 -1.14 -17.67
N GLY A 107 8.38 -1.41 -16.38
CA GLY A 107 8.90 -2.64 -15.76
C GLY A 107 8.07 -3.87 -16.11
N ASP A 108 8.75 -5.00 -16.32
CA ASP A 108 8.08 -6.29 -16.53
C ASP A 108 7.49 -6.84 -15.22
N HIS A 109 8.08 -6.48 -14.09
CA HIS A 109 7.67 -6.92 -12.76
C HIS A 109 7.43 -5.73 -11.84
N VAL A 110 6.21 -5.63 -11.28
CA VAL A 110 5.80 -4.58 -10.34
C VAL A 110 5.28 -5.22 -9.06
N ALA A 111 5.81 -4.82 -7.90
CA ALA A 111 5.36 -5.29 -6.59
C ALA A 111 4.55 -4.20 -5.88
N VAL A 112 3.28 -4.48 -5.61
CA VAL A 112 2.37 -3.56 -4.91
C VAL A 112 2.76 -3.47 -3.43
N PRO A 113 2.85 -2.25 -2.85
CA PRO A 113 3.20 -2.05 -1.45
C PRO A 113 2.27 -2.75 -0.46
N GLY A 114 2.77 -3.02 0.74
CA GLY A 114 1.93 -3.41 1.88
C GLY A 114 1.23 -2.19 2.48
N CYS A 115 0.01 -2.39 3.00
CA CYS A 115 -0.80 -1.28 3.49
C CYS A 115 -0.10 -0.45 4.58
N HIS A 116 0.42 -1.06 5.64
CA HIS A 116 1.16 -0.33 6.68
C HIS A 116 2.42 0.34 6.15
N ALA A 117 3.12 -0.35 5.23
CA ALA A 117 4.34 0.19 4.63
C ALA A 117 4.02 1.40 3.73
N SER A 118 2.91 1.38 2.97
CA SER A 118 2.49 2.53 2.17
C SER A 118 2.38 3.80 3.00
N GLY A 119 1.73 3.73 4.17
CA GLY A 119 1.59 4.89 5.05
C GLY A 119 2.92 5.37 5.63
N PHE A 120 3.77 4.46 6.09
CA PHE A 120 5.08 4.81 6.62
C PHE A 120 6.02 5.39 5.55
N ILE A 121 6.08 4.73 4.39
CA ILE A 121 6.97 5.10 3.29
C ILE A 121 6.55 6.44 2.68
N SER A 122 5.24 6.73 2.61
CA SER A 122 4.75 8.03 2.12
C SER A 122 5.24 9.21 2.96
N ILE A 123 5.63 8.96 4.21
CA ILE A 123 6.18 9.95 5.13
C ILE A 123 7.72 9.92 5.10
N ALA A 124 8.29 8.76 5.36
CA ALA A 124 9.74 8.63 5.58
C ALA A 124 10.56 8.84 4.30
N ALA A 125 10.11 8.32 3.15
CA ALA A 125 10.89 8.40 1.92
C ALA A 125 11.10 9.84 1.41
N PRO A 126 10.07 10.72 1.35
CA PRO A 126 10.26 12.11 0.97
C PRO A 126 11.15 12.89 1.96
N LEU A 127 11.00 12.66 3.26
CA LEU A 127 11.80 13.36 4.28
C LEU A 127 13.27 12.95 4.24
N VAL A 128 13.57 11.69 3.98
CA VAL A 128 14.96 11.23 3.78
C VAL A 128 15.49 11.75 2.45
N ALA A 129 14.73 11.67 1.36
CA ALA A 129 15.16 12.14 0.05
C ALA A 129 15.43 13.65 0.00
N SER A 130 14.68 14.46 0.76
CA SER A 130 14.91 15.90 0.90
C SER A 130 16.10 16.26 1.82
N GLY A 131 16.64 15.28 2.55
CA GLY A 131 17.70 15.50 3.54
C GLY A 131 17.23 16.12 4.86
N LEU A 132 15.92 16.36 5.04
CA LEU A 132 15.34 16.83 6.32
C LEU A 132 15.46 15.77 7.41
N LEU A 133 15.34 14.51 7.08
CA LEU A 133 15.50 13.38 7.98
C LEU A 133 16.74 12.57 7.60
N SER A 134 17.59 12.24 8.58
CA SER A 134 18.73 11.35 8.33
C SER A 134 18.26 9.90 8.18
N ALA A 135 18.88 9.16 7.25
CA ALA A 135 18.65 7.73 7.10
C ALA A 135 18.98 6.92 8.38
N ASP A 136 19.86 7.45 9.24
CA ASP A 136 20.27 6.83 10.51
C ASP A 136 19.34 7.17 11.68
N THR A 137 18.32 8.03 11.46
CA THR A 137 17.41 8.44 12.53
C THR A 137 16.57 7.25 12.99
N PRO A 138 16.58 6.88 14.28
CA PRO A 138 15.67 5.89 14.83
C PRO A 138 14.23 6.39 14.72
N LEU A 139 13.37 5.59 14.09
CA LEU A 139 11.97 5.92 13.90
C LEU A 139 11.06 4.94 14.61
N SER A 140 9.86 5.40 14.95
CA SER A 140 8.75 4.57 15.37
C SER A 140 7.54 4.83 14.49
N CYS A 141 6.65 3.83 14.42
CA CYS A 141 5.45 3.90 13.62
C CYS A 141 4.29 3.23 14.37
N HIS A 142 3.24 3.99 14.63
CA HIS A 142 1.95 3.47 15.10
C HIS A 142 1.02 3.37 13.91
N SER A 143 0.32 2.24 13.76
CA SER A 143 -0.49 2.04 12.57
C SER A 143 -1.82 1.38 12.93
N LEU A 144 -2.88 2.19 13.03
CA LEU A 144 -4.24 1.70 13.22
C LEU A 144 -4.82 1.25 11.89
N THR A 145 -5.49 0.09 11.89
CA THR A 145 -6.13 -0.46 10.69
C THR A 145 -7.44 -1.15 11.02
N GLY A 146 -8.38 -1.10 10.08
CA GLY A 146 -9.56 -1.94 10.12
C GLY A 146 -9.23 -3.43 9.97
N TYR A 147 -10.13 -4.29 10.44
CA TYR A 147 -9.91 -5.74 10.50
C TYR A 147 -9.88 -6.43 9.12
N SER A 148 -10.37 -5.78 8.07
CA SER A 148 -10.34 -6.34 6.71
C SER A 148 -8.92 -6.62 6.19
N GLY A 149 -7.91 -5.90 6.73
CA GLY A 149 -6.50 -6.11 6.40
C GLY A 149 -5.96 -7.50 6.77
N GLY A 150 -6.59 -8.20 7.70
CA GLY A 150 -6.26 -9.58 8.07
C GLY A 150 -6.88 -10.65 7.17
N GLY A 151 -7.61 -10.24 6.11
CA GLY A 151 -8.24 -11.13 5.14
C GLY A 151 -9.46 -11.88 5.70
N ARG A 152 -9.98 -12.83 4.90
CA ARG A 152 -11.25 -13.54 5.18
C ARG A 152 -11.34 -14.12 6.60
N LYS A 153 -10.25 -14.68 7.12
CA LYS A 153 -10.25 -15.29 8.45
C LYS A 153 -10.50 -14.26 9.56
N MET A 154 -9.85 -13.11 9.48
CA MET A 154 -10.03 -12.04 10.47
C MET A 154 -11.40 -11.36 10.31
N ILE A 155 -11.85 -11.15 9.07
CA ILE A 155 -13.20 -10.63 8.79
C ILE A 155 -14.25 -11.53 9.45
N ALA A 156 -14.22 -12.83 9.17
CA ALA A 156 -15.17 -13.78 9.78
C ALA A 156 -15.11 -13.79 11.32
N GLN A 157 -13.92 -13.57 11.92
CA GLN A 157 -13.75 -13.50 13.35
C GLN A 157 -14.41 -12.25 13.96
N TYR A 158 -14.27 -11.08 13.30
CA TYR A 158 -14.87 -9.83 13.78
C TYR A 158 -16.38 -9.74 13.53
N GLU A 159 -16.88 -10.40 12.49
CA GLU A 159 -18.29 -10.40 12.09
C GLU A 159 -19.09 -11.56 12.71
N SER A 160 -18.45 -12.42 13.50
CA SER A 160 -19.14 -13.51 14.22
C SER A 160 -20.03 -12.95 15.32
N GLU A 161 -21.23 -13.51 15.48
CA GLU A 161 -22.16 -13.19 16.57
C GLU A 161 -21.57 -13.59 17.94
N ASP A 162 -20.76 -14.63 17.98
CA ASP A 162 -20.10 -15.17 19.19
C ASP A 162 -18.70 -14.58 19.44
N ARG A 163 -18.38 -13.43 18.85
CA ARG A 163 -17.06 -12.81 19.02
C ARG A 163 -16.83 -12.41 20.49
N GLY A 164 -15.63 -12.70 20.99
CA GLY A 164 -15.26 -12.32 22.37
C GLY A 164 -15.01 -10.82 22.50
N ILE A 165 -15.28 -10.27 23.70
CA ILE A 165 -15.12 -8.85 24.06
C ILE A 165 -13.75 -8.23 23.71
N ALA A 166 -12.71 -9.04 23.62
CA ALA A 166 -11.38 -8.58 23.21
C ALA A 166 -11.35 -7.98 21.79
N LEU A 167 -12.33 -8.33 20.95
CA LEU A 167 -12.45 -7.78 19.58
C LEU A 167 -13.09 -6.40 19.56
N ASP A 168 -13.76 -5.98 20.61
CA ASP A 168 -14.38 -4.65 20.72
C ASP A 168 -13.34 -3.54 21.01
N SER A 169 -12.10 -3.92 21.27
CA SER A 169 -11.02 -3.00 21.61
C SER A 169 -9.90 -3.02 20.56
N PRO A 170 -9.21 -1.89 20.34
CA PRO A 170 -8.00 -1.87 19.51
C PRO A 170 -6.93 -2.81 20.06
N ARG A 171 -6.38 -3.68 19.21
CA ARG A 171 -5.43 -4.72 19.62
C ARG A 171 -4.09 -4.55 18.93
N PRO A 172 -3.00 -4.20 19.63
CA PRO A 172 -1.65 -4.29 19.09
C PRO A 172 -1.31 -5.73 18.69
N TYR A 173 -0.61 -5.89 17.58
CA TYR A 173 -0.12 -7.20 17.10
C TYR A 173 1.31 -7.06 16.54
N GLY A 174 1.89 -8.14 16.02
CA GLY A 174 3.29 -8.08 15.55
C GLY A 174 4.28 -7.84 16.71
N LEU A 175 3.97 -8.33 17.92
CA LEU A 175 4.68 -8.03 19.16
C LEU A 175 6.15 -8.45 19.17
N THR A 176 6.56 -9.35 18.27
CA THR A 176 7.96 -9.80 18.12
C THR A 176 8.83 -8.82 17.33
N GLN A 177 8.27 -7.75 16.78
CA GLN A 177 8.96 -6.81 15.88
C GLN A 177 9.56 -7.48 14.63
N GLN A 178 8.90 -8.54 14.14
CA GLN A 178 9.31 -9.28 12.93
C GLN A 178 8.22 -9.27 11.85
N HIS A 179 7.49 -8.17 11.75
CA HIS A 179 6.45 -8.01 10.74
C HIS A 179 7.05 -7.96 9.32
N LYS A 180 6.39 -8.65 8.38
CA LYS A 180 6.86 -8.77 7.00
C LYS A 180 7.03 -7.42 6.26
N HIS A 181 6.30 -6.37 6.66
CA HIS A 181 6.42 -5.03 6.07
C HIS A 181 7.71 -4.29 6.50
N LEU A 182 8.40 -4.70 7.56
CA LEU A 182 9.61 -4.02 8.03
C LEU A 182 10.71 -3.97 6.95
N LYS A 183 10.81 -4.99 6.10
CA LYS A 183 11.79 -5.02 5.01
C LYS A 183 11.59 -3.84 4.04
N GLU A 184 10.37 -3.64 3.56
CA GLU A 184 10.04 -2.54 2.65
C GLU A 184 10.07 -1.17 3.36
N MET A 185 9.61 -1.09 4.62
CA MET A 185 9.70 0.13 5.43
C MET A 185 11.14 0.60 5.66
N THR A 186 12.09 -0.31 5.65
CA THR A 186 13.52 -0.01 5.77
C THR A 186 14.15 0.32 4.42
N ALA A 187 14.00 -0.59 3.45
CA ALA A 187 14.71 -0.52 2.18
C ALA A 187 14.23 0.62 1.27
N ILE A 188 12.93 0.88 1.21
CA ILE A 188 12.39 1.86 0.25
C ILE A 188 12.74 3.30 0.60
N PRO A 189 12.63 3.75 1.88
CA PRO A 189 13.14 5.07 2.28
C PRO A 189 14.67 5.16 2.35
N GLY A 190 15.38 4.03 2.30
CA GLY A 190 16.85 3.99 2.46
C GLY A 190 17.32 4.12 3.90
N LEU A 191 16.51 3.68 4.89
CA LEU A 191 16.89 3.71 6.29
C LEU A 191 17.96 2.66 6.61
N THR A 192 18.86 2.98 7.56
CA THR A 192 19.91 2.05 8.02
C THR A 192 19.39 1.01 9.01
N GLN A 193 18.23 1.26 9.64
CA GLN A 193 17.58 0.35 10.59
C GLN A 193 16.07 0.36 10.43
N ALA A 194 15.43 -0.76 10.77
CA ALA A 194 13.98 -0.87 10.77
C ALA A 194 13.36 0.02 11.86
N PRO A 195 12.21 0.66 11.60
CA PRO A 195 11.48 1.39 12.64
C PRO A 195 10.91 0.44 13.70
N ILE A 196 10.71 0.93 14.92
CA ILE A 196 9.83 0.27 15.89
C ILE A 196 8.42 0.34 15.31
N PHE A 197 7.81 -0.80 15.06
CA PHE A 197 6.52 -0.88 14.39
C PHE A 197 5.44 -1.42 15.33
N ALA A 198 4.42 -0.61 15.60
CA ALA A 198 3.29 -0.92 16.45
C ALA A 198 1.99 -0.95 15.63
N PRO A 199 1.70 -2.04 14.90
CA PRO A 199 0.42 -2.20 14.21
C PRO A 199 -0.69 -2.52 15.20
N ILE A 200 -1.88 -1.91 14.97
CA ILE A 200 -3.04 -2.01 15.84
C ILE A 200 -4.27 -2.27 14.97
N VAL A 201 -4.93 -3.40 15.15
CA VAL A 201 -6.23 -3.68 14.52
C VAL A 201 -7.35 -3.19 15.42
N ALA A 202 -8.33 -2.51 14.84
CA ALA A 202 -9.48 -1.96 15.55
C ALA A 202 -10.80 -2.44 14.93
N ASP A 203 -11.89 -2.32 15.70
CA ASP A 203 -13.21 -2.83 15.35
C ASP A 203 -13.93 -1.90 14.35
N TYR A 204 -13.39 -1.81 13.16
CA TYR A 204 -14.06 -1.26 11.96
C TYR A 204 -13.53 -1.98 10.72
N TYR A 205 -14.34 -2.06 9.68
CA TYR A 205 -14.04 -2.89 8.51
C TYR A 205 -12.78 -2.43 7.77
N CYS A 206 -12.71 -1.17 7.33
CA CYS A 206 -11.59 -0.63 6.57
C CYS A 206 -11.31 0.83 6.93
N GLY A 207 -10.13 1.29 6.56
CA GLY A 207 -9.55 2.57 6.92
C GLY A 207 -8.25 2.37 7.69
N MET A 208 -7.36 3.35 7.63
CA MET A 208 -6.03 3.25 8.19
C MET A 208 -5.44 4.62 8.53
N ALA A 209 -4.84 4.72 9.71
CA ALA A 209 -4.04 5.86 10.14
C ALA A 209 -2.64 5.37 10.53
N VAL A 210 -1.63 5.73 9.74
CA VAL A 210 -0.24 5.42 10.00
C VAL A 210 0.44 6.67 10.52
N THR A 211 0.89 6.65 11.77
CA THR A 211 1.50 7.79 12.46
C THR A 211 2.98 7.57 12.67
N VAL A 212 3.80 8.52 12.25
CA VAL A 212 5.22 8.60 12.54
C VAL A 212 5.46 9.79 13.47
N PRO A 213 5.66 9.56 14.79
CA PRO A 213 6.03 10.61 15.71
C PRO A 213 7.52 10.97 15.54
N LEU A 214 7.81 12.27 15.59
CA LEU A 214 9.16 12.83 15.41
C LEU A 214 9.44 13.87 16.49
N PHE A 215 10.67 13.91 16.98
CA PHE A 215 11.16 15.06 17.71
C PHE A 215 11.72 16.10 16.74
N GLY A 216 11.52 17.40 17.03
CA GLY A 216 12.02 18.47 16.19
C GLY A 216 13.53 18.39 15.95
N CYS A 217 14.31 17.94 16.95
CA CYS A 217 15.75 17.75 16.81
C CYS A 217 16.17 16.65 15.81
N GLN A 218 15.24 15.80 15.36
CA GLN A 218 15.48 14.82 14.29
C GLN A 218 15.38 15.45 12.90
N ILE A 219 14.78 16.64 12.80
CA ILE A 219 14.53 17.35 11.54
C ILE A 219 15.59 18.45 11.37
N ARG A 220 16.24 18.49 10.22
CA ARG A 220 17.28 19.47 9.88
C ARG A 220 16.67 20.77 9.36
N ALA A 221 15.97 21.49 10.24
CA ALA A 221 15.35 22.77 9.94
C ALA A 221 15.19 23.61 11.21
N GLU A 222 15.14 24.93 11.07
CA GLU A 222 14.90 25.87 12.18
C GLU A 222 13.45 25.78 12.67
N HIS A 223 12.49 25.59 11.75
CA HIS A 223 11.06 25.40 12.00
C HIS A 223 10.62 24.03 11.51
N PRO A 224 10.83 22.95 12.30
CA PRO A 224 10.59 21.57 11.90
C PRO A 224 9.17 21.28 11.40
N LEU A 225 8.14 21.80 12.06
CA LEU A 225 6.74 21.56 11.71
C LEU A 225 6.44 22.03 10.29
N GLU A 226 6.79 23.30 9.99
CA GLU A 226 6.51 23.88 8.68
C GLU A 226 7.41 23.28 7.60
N ALA A 227 8.69 23.02 7.91
CA ALA A 227 9.61 22.40 6.98
C ALA A 227 9.15 21.02 6.53
N VAL A 228 8.64 20.20 7.45
CA VAL A 228 8.07 18.87 7.13
C VAL A 228 6.83 19.01 6.26
N ARG A 229 5.89 19.91 6.61
CA ARG A 229 4.67 20.16 5.83
C ARG A 229 5.02 20.61 4.41
N ALA A 230 5.89 21.62 4.30
CA ALA A 230 6.30 22.17 3.00
C ALA A 230 7.02 21.13 2.13
N ALA A 231 7.90 20.31 2.72
CA ALA A 231 8.60 19.26 1.98
C ALA A 231 7.65 18.19 1.45
N LEU A 232 6.69 17.73 2.25
CA LEU A 232 5.69 16.76 1.81
C LEU A 232 4.76 17.37 0.75
N ALA A 233 4.29 18.61 0.94
CA ALA A 233 3.46 19.31 -0.02
C ALA A 233 4.17 19.50 -1.37
N ALA A 234 5.45 19.87 -1.36
CA ALA A 234 6.26 20.00 -2.56
C ALA A 234 6.49 18.64 -3.24
N HIS A 235 6.75 17.59 -2.46
CA HIS A 235 6.99 16.25 -3.00
C HIS A 235 5.76 15.68 -3.72
N TYR A 236 4.57 15.83 -3.14
CA TYR A 236 3.32 15.29 -3.68
C TYR A 236 2.54 16.31 -4.53
N ALA A 237 3.12 17.46 -4.84
CA ALA A 237 2.48 18.47 -5.70
C ALA A 237 2.04 17.86 -7.04
N GLY A 238 0.76 18.04 -7.39
CA GLY A 238 0.17 17.50 -8.61
C GLY A 238 -0.16 16.00 -8.60
N SER A 239 0.02 15.31 -7.47
CA SER A 239 -0.46 13.93 -7.34
C SER A 239 -2.00 13.89 -7.34
N PRO A 240 -2.65 13.07 -8.16
CA PRO A 240 -4.11 12.96 -8.15
C PRO A 240 -4.62 12.10 -6.99
N VAL A 241 -3.75 11.34 -6.30
CA VAL A 241 -4.15 10.36 -5.27
C VAL A 241 -3.60 10.65 -3.88
N ILE A 242 -2.60 11.57 -3.76
CA ILE A 242 -2.05 11.95 -2.44
C ILE A 242 -2.24 13.45 -2.24
N HIS A 243 -2.93 13.79 -1.17
CA HIS A 243 -3.13 15.16 -0.69
C HIS A 243 -2.30 15.40 0.58
N VAL A 244 -1.68 16.56 0.69
CA VAL A 244 -1.04 17.02 1.93
C VAL A 244 -1.86 18.15 2.50
N ALA A 245 -2.45 17.92 3.68
CA ALA A 245 -3.35 18.87 4.31
C ALA A 245 -2.62 20.15 4.72
N SER A 246 -3.26 21.29 4.47
CA SER A 246 -2.81 22.59 4.96
C SER A 246 -2.95 22.71 6.50
N ALA A 247 -2.40 23.76 7.10
CA ALA A 247 -2.57 24.02 8.52
C ALA A 247 -4.04 24.23 8.88
N GLU A 248 -4.78 24.97 8.04
CA GLU A 248 -6.20 25.27 8.22
C GLU A 248 -7.06 23.99 8.15
N GLU A 249 -6.74 23.07 7.22
CA GLU A 249 -7.42 21.78 7.13
C GLU A 249 -7.17 20.91 8.37
N VAL A 250 -5.95 20.93 8.92
CA VAL A 250 -5.60 20.23 10.16
C VAL A 250 -6.35 20.85 11.36
N ASP A 251 -6.40 22.17 11.48
CA ASP A 251 -7.09 22.88 12.53
C ASP A 251 -8.62 22.61 12.50
N ALA A 252 -9.19 22.50 11.30
CA ALA A 252 -10.61 22.18 11.10
C ALA A 252 -11.02 20.78 11.61
N LEU A 253 -10.06 19.88 11.87
CA LEU A 253 -10.33 18.56 12.45
C LEU A 253 -10.73 18.63 13.95
N GLY A 254 -10.59 19.77 14.60
CA GLY A 254 -10.97 19.94 16.00
C GLY A 254 -10.20 19.06 17.00
N GLY A 255 -8.97 18.67 16.64
CA GLY A 255 -8.09 17.87 17.49
C GLY A 255 -8.27 16.36 17.40
N PHE A 256 -9.12 15.85 16.50
CA PHE A 256 -9.36 14.43 16.35
C PHE A 256 -9.14 13.98 14.89
N ILE A 257 -8.51 12.81 14.72
CA ILE A 257 -8.33 12.15 13.42
C ILE A 257 -9.05 10.80 13.46
N ALA A 258 -10.09 10.66 12.65
CA ALA A 258 -10.77 9.37 12.50
C ALA A 258 -9.97 8.47 11.55
N SER A 259 -9.49 7.33 12.04
CA SER A 259 -8.66 6.42 11.26
C SER A 259 -9.39 5.78 10.06
N ASN A 260 -10.72 5.84 10.03
CA ASN A 260 -11.56 5.36 8.94
C ASN A 260 -12.13 6.48 8.05
N ALA A 261 -11.64 7.72 8.17
CA ALA A 261 -12.18 8.86 7.43
C ALA A 261 -12.13 8.68 5.90
N LEU A 262 -11.15 7.93 5.41
CA LEU A 262 -11.01 7.62 3.98
C LEU A 262 -11.42 6.17 3.64
N ALA A 263 -12.26 5.54 4.46
CA ALA A 263 -12.79 4.21 4.15
C ALA A 263 -13.49 4.18 2.79
N GLY A 264 -13.16 3.21 1.95
CA GLY A 264 -13.68 3.08 0.58
C GLY A 264 -13.02 3.98 -0.45
N LYS A 265 -12.07 4.85 -0.06
CA LYS A 265 -11.32 5.72 -0.98
C LYS A 265 -9.99 5.10 -1.42
N ASP A 266 -9.55 5.47 -2.63
CA ASP A 266 -8.24 5.08 -3.17
C ASP A 266 -7.21 6.21 -3.06
N SER A 267 -7.58 7.31 -2.43
CA SER A 267 -6.71 8.43 -2.11
C SER A 267 -6.03 8.26 -0.74
N MET A 268 -5.03 9.09 -0.50
CA MET A 268 -4.28 9.20 0.75
C MET A 268 -4.16 10.67 1.14
N THR A 269 -4.33 10.98 2.42
CA THR A 269 -4.11 12.32 2.96
C THR A 269 -3.00 12.28 4.01
N LEU A 270 -2.01 13.15 3.86
CA LEU A 270 -0.94 13.35 4.85
C LEU A 270 -1.25 14.57 5.71
N LEU A 271 -1.16 14.40 7.02
CA LEU A 271 -1.41 15.42 8.02
C LEU A 271 -0.13 15.65 8.84
N VAL A 272 0.30 16.91 8.99
CA VAL A 272 1.44 17.28 9.84
C VAL A 272 0.90 18.05 11.03
N THR A 273 1.04 17.48 12.23
CA THR A 273 0.46 18.01 13.48
C THR A 273 1.51 18.16 14.56
N GLY A 274 1.23 18.90 15.62
CA GLY A 274 2.12 19.12 16.76
C GLY A 274 2.74 20.50 16.78
N ASN A 275 4.01 20.58 17.12
CA ASN A 275 4.80 21.82 17.21
C ASN A 275 6.26 21.56 16.83
N ASP A 276 7.09 22.61 16.83
CA ASP A 276 8.50 22.49 16.43
C ASP A 276 9.36 21.57 17.34
N GLU A 277 8.90 21.25 18.55
CA GLU A 277 9.61 20.31 19.43
C GLU A 277 9.17 18.87 19.21
N ARG A 278 7.88 18.64 18.92
CA ARG A 278 7.24 17.31 18.82
C ARG A 278 6.20 17.33 17.71
N LEU A 279 6.44 16.54 16.69
CA LEU A 279 5.58 16.43 15.51
C LEU A 279 4.98 15.03 15.40
N GLN A 280 3.82 14.96 14.81
CA GLN A 280 3.26 13.72 14.28
C GLN A 280 2.93 13.90 12.80
N VAL A 281 3.42 13.02 11.97
CA VAL A 281 2.99 12.94 10.58
C VAL A 281 2.07 11.73 10.45
N VAL A 282 0.84 11.97 10.01
CA VAL A 282 -0.19 10.94 9.89
C VAL A 282 -0.55 10.75 8.43
N SER A 283 -0.51 9.51 7.97
CA SER A 283 -1.01 9.11 6.66
C SER A 283 -2.36 8.43 6.84
N LEU A 284 -3.43 9.05 6.30
CA LEU A 284 -4.79 8.53 6.27
C LEU A 284 -5.10 7.95 4.91
N PHE A 285 -5.66 6.74 4.86
CA PHE A 285 -6.10 6.07 3.63
C PHE A 285 -6.93 4.82 3.95
N ASP A 286 -7.46 4.17 2.94
CA ASP A 286 -8.10 2.85 3.09
C ASP A 286 -7.06 1.73 2.90
N ASN A 287 -6.97 0.80 3.86
CA ASN A 287 -6.09 -0.37 3.79
C ASN A 287 -6.41 -1.31 2.62
N LEU A 288 -7.63 -1.29 2.10
CA LEU A 288 -8.06 -2.03 0.90
C LEU A 288 -8.06 -1.15 -0.37
N GLY A 289 -8.07 0.18 -0.22
CA GLY A 289 -7.93 1.17 -1.29
C GLY A 289 -6.46 1.41 -1.67
N LYS A 290 -5.94 2.63 -1.39
CA LYS A 290 -4.52 2.99 -1.63
C LYS A 290 -3.54 2.05 -0.90
N GLY A 291 -3.99 1.35 0.15
CA GLY A 291 -3.20 0.33 0.85
C GLY A 291 -3.10 -1.03 0.15
N SER A 292 -3.91 -1.32 -0.88
CA SER A 292 -3.95 -2.64 -1.53
C SER A 292 -4.50 -2.59 -2.96
N SER A 293 -5.80 -2.87 -3.15
CA SER A 293 -6.42 -3.01 -4.49
C SER A 293 -6.43 -1.71 -5.28
N GLY A 294 -6.58 -0.56 -4.62
CA GLY A 294 -6.48 0.75 -5.28
C GLY A 294 -5.09 1.02 -5.81
N ALA A 295 -4.04 0.73 -5.03
CA ALA A 295 -2.66 0.84 -5.49
C ALA A 295 -2.36 -0.14 -6.64
N ALA A 296 -2.89 -1.36 -6.57
CA ALA A 296 -2.75 -2.34 -7.66
C ALA A 296 -3.42 -1.84 -8.95
N LEU A 297 -4.62 -1.27 -8.84
CA LEU A 297 -5.35 -0.72 -9.99
C LEU A 297 -4.62 0.49 -10.59
N GLN A 298 -4.09 1.39 -9.78
CA GLN A 298 -3.26 2.51 -10.24
C GLN A 298 -2.02 2.00 -10.99
N CYS A 299 -1.30 1.03 -10.44
CA CYS A 299 -0.15 0.42 -11.11
C CYS A 299 -0.55 -0.24 -12.43
N LEU A 300 -1.65 -0.99 -12.45
CA LEU A 300 -2.18 -1.59 -13.67
C LEU A 300 -2.48 -0.55 -14.74
N ASN A 301 -3.14 0.55 -14.37
CA ASN A 301 -3.45 1.65 -15.30
C ASN A 301 -2.17 2.24 -15.91
N LEU A 302 -1.15 2.50 -15.09
CA LEU A 302 0.15 2.97 -15.55
C LEU A 302 0.84 1.96 -16.47
N MET A 303 0.81 0.66 -16.14
CA MET A 303 1.35 -0.41 -16.99
C MET A 303 0.63 -0.51 -18.34
N LEU A 304 -0.67 -0.20 -18.38
CA LEU A 304 -1.48 -0.20 -19.60
C LEU A 304 -1.36 1.11 -20.40
N GLY A 305 -0.72 2.15 -19.85
CA GLY A 305 -0.65 3.48 -20.47
C GLY A 305 -1.99 4.24 -20.42
N CYS A 306 -2.88 3.88 -19.51
CA CYS A 306 -4.14 4.57 -19.26
C CYS A 306 -3.98 5.72 -18.26
N ASP A 307 -5.04 6.53 -18.09
CA ASP A 307 -5.13 7.45 -16.95
C ASP A 307 -4.99 6.66 -15.65
N GLU A 308 -4.05 7.09 -14.79
CA GLU A 308 -3.74 6.35 -13.55
C GLU A 308 -4.91 6.28 -12.58
N THR A 309 -5.86 7.22 -12.69
CA THR A 309 -7.05 7.29 -11.82
C THR A 309 -8.26 6.52 -12.35
N LEU A 310 -8.15 5.91 -13.53
CA LEU A 310 -9.25 5.19 -14.16
C LEU A 310 -9.80 4.07 -13.24
N GLY A 311 -11.07 4.21 -12.84
CA GLY A 311 -11.75 3.27 -11.94
C GLY A 311 -11.33 3.37 -10.45
N LEU A 312 -10.54 4.40 -10.07
CA LEU A 312 -10.29 4.73 -8.67
C LEU A 312 -11.44 5.56 -8.09
N ASN A 313 -11.70 5.38 -6.80
CA ASN A 313 -12.62 6.18 -6.00
C ASN A 313 -11.79 7.17 -5.16
N LEU A 314 -11.55 8.36 -5.66
CA LEU A 314 -10.76 9.40 -5.01
C LEU A 314 -11.58 10.27 -4.05
#